data_780a79d850f399a3d7d23996ce8b2060
#
_entry.id   780a79d850f399a3d7d23996ce8b2060
#
_cell.length_a   1.000
_cell.length_b   1.000
_cell.length_c   1.000
_cell.angle_alpha   90.00
_cell.angle_beta   90.00
_cell.angle_gamma   90.00
#
_symmetry.space_group_name_H-M   'P 1'
#
loop_
_entity.id
_entity.type
_entity.pdbx_description
1 polymer ?
#
loop_
_entity_poly.entity_id
_entity_poly.type
_entity_poly.pdbx_seq_one_letter_code
_entity_poly.pdbx_strand_id
1 'polypeptide(L)'
;MPSKTIPHTLDSLTRPGDLVKELDDGKLLCTACGHLCKLRPGQRGVCKVRFNSEGTLMVPFRYSAGLQNDPIEKKPFFHALPGSRAMSFGMLGCDFRCAYCQNWFTSQSLKNEASTVRAIPITAGEICDQALQHGSKVVVSTYNEPLITSEWAVEVFQEAKVKGLGTAYVSNGHGTPEVLEYLRPWVDLFKIDLKSFSEKEYRRLGGSLSAVLETIKTVHAMGIWLELVTLLIPGYNDSDKEMADIAEFIAGVSSTIPWHVTAYHPDYKMQDRERTPGDTLLRATRHGKKAGLQFVYA
;
A
#
# COMPACT_ATOMS: atom_id res chain seq x y z
N MET A 1 -12.70 -0.18 -35.19
CA MET A 1 -13.36 -0.46 -33.89
C MET A 1 -12.81 0.55 -32.90
N PRO A 2 -13.60 1.34 -32.15
CA PRO A 2 -13.08 2.26 -31.17
C PRO A 2 -12.37 1.44 -30.08
N SER A 3 -11.13 1.79 -29.76
CA SER A 3 -10.37 1.17 -28.68
C SER A 3 -11.16 1.41 -27.39
N LYS A 4 -11.65 0.35 -26.75
CA LYS A 4 -12.23 0.45 -25.41
C LYS A 4 -11.14 0.98 -24.50
N THR A 5 -11.28 2.21 -24.02
CA THR A 5 -10.38 2.79 -23.04
C THR A 5 -10.36 1.91 -21.78
N ILE A 6 -9.18 1.69 -21.20
CA ILE A 6 -8.95 0.87 -20.00
C ILE A 6 -10.02 1.07 -18.90
N PRO A 7 -10.53 2.29 -18.60
CA PRO A 7 -11.62 2.49 -17.64
C PRO A 7 -12.88 1.67 -17.89
N HIS A 8 -13.37 1.61 -19.11
CA HIS A 8 -14.61 0.89 -19.42
C HIS A 8 -14.50 -0.64 -19.29
N THR A 9 -13.29 -1.18 -19.45
CA THR A 9 -13.06 -2.62 -19.26
C THR A 9 -12.95 -2.96 -17.76
N LEU A 10 -12.44 -2.05 -16.93
CA LEU A 10 -12.33 -2.24 -15.47
C LEU A 10 -13.68 -2.12 -14.77
N ASP A 11 -14.61 -1.32 -15.27
CA ASP A 11 -15.91 -1.13 -14.64
C ASP A 11 -16.74 -2.43 -14.62
N SER A 12 -16.50 -3.35 -15.54
CA SER A 12 -17.09 -4.70 -15.50
C SER A 12 -16.46 -5.62 -14.43
N LEU A 13 -15.32 -5.25 -13.90
CA LEU A 13 -14.60 -5.97 -12.83
C LEU A 13 -14.75 -5.23 -11.50
N THR A 14 -15.99 -4.92 -11.14
CA THR A 14 -16.34 -4.23 -9.91
C THR A 14 -17.52 -4.89 -9.21
N ARG A 15 -17.67 -4.60 -7.91
CA ARG A 15 -18.87 -4.91 -7.12
C ARG A 15 -19.25 -3.74 -6.23
N PRO A 16 -20.45 -3.74 -5.59
CA PRO A 16 -20.74 -2.84 -4.47
C PRO A 16 -19.70 -2.98 -3.35
N GLY A 17 -19.24 -1.85 -2.81
CA GLY A 17 -18.21 -1.77 -1.77
C GLY A 17 -18.79 -1.54 -0.39
N ASP A 18 -18.05 -2.02 0.63
CA ASP A 18 -18.47 -1.98 2.03
C ASP A 18 -17.95 -0.70 2.75
N LEU A 19 -16.84 -0.12 2.27
CA LEU A 19 -16.19 1.05 2.88
C LEU A 19 -16.80 2.35 2.37
N VAL A 20 -18.05 2.58 2.78
CA VAL A 20 -18.86 3.72 2.33
C VAL A 20 -19.80 4.22 3.43
N LYS A 21 -20.05 5.53 3.44
CA LYS A 21 -21.14 6.15 4.19
C LYS A 21 -22.01 6.93 3.18
N GLU A 22 -23.32 6.77 3.30
CA GLU A 22 -24.27 7.53 2.49
C GLU A 22 -24.30 8.99 2.96
N LEU A 23 -24.44 9.89 2.04
CA LEU A 23 -24.62 11.32 2.24
C LEU A 23 -25.90 11.77 1.51
N ASP A 24 -26.33 13.02 1.75
CA ASP A 24 -27.49 13.61 1.09
C ASP A 24 -27.33 13.66 -0.45
N ASP A 25 -28.43 13.70 -1.17
CA ASP A 25 -28.52 13.84 -2.63
C ASP A 25 -27.79 12.73 -3.41
N GLY A 26 -27.82 11.50 -2.92
CA GLY A 26 -27.16 10.34 -3.59
C GLY A 26 -25.64 10.43 -3.61
N LYS A 27 -25.05 11.33 -2.84
CA LYS A 27 -23.59 11.41 -2.63
C LYS A 27 -23.14 10.31 -1.67
N LEU A 28 -21.91 9.87 -1.85
CA LEU A 28 -21.27 8.86 -1.02
C LEU A 28 -19.95 9.38 -0.46
N LEU A 29 -19.65 9.04 0.79
CA LEU A 29 -18.32 9.21 1.38
C LEU A 29 -17.61 7.88 1.32
N CYS A 30 -16.58 7.78 0.50
CA CYS A 30 -15.69 6.62 0.47
C CYS A 30 -14.72 6.67 1.65
N THR A 31 -14.68 5.61 2.47
CA THR A 31 -13.87 5.54 3.69
C THR A 31 -12.66 4.61 3.58
N ALA A 32 -12.27 4.20 2.38
CA ALA A 32 -11.16 3.25 2.18
C ALA A 32 -9.76 3.86 2.42
N CYS A 33 -9.60 5.17 2.29
CA CYS A 33 -8.32 5.84 2.51
C CYS A 33 -8.53 7.27 3.03
N GLY A 34 -7.45 7.88 3.54
CA GLY A 34 -7.46 9.21 4.15
C GLY A 34 -7.91 10.37 3.25
N HIS A 35 -8.17 10.14 1.96
CA HIS A 35 -8.79 11.13 1.11
C HIS A 35 -10.27 11.38 1.44
N LEU A 36 -10.98 10.41 2.01
CA LEU A 36 -12.39 10.53 2.36
C LEU A 36 -13.21 11.16 1.22
N CYS A 37 -13.08 10.59 0.02
CA CYS A 37 -13.67 11.15 -1.20
C CYS A 37 -15.20 11.25 -1.09
N LYS A 38 -15.72 12.48 -1.21
CA LYS A 38 -17.16 12.74 -1.37
C LYS A 38 -17.51 12.60 -2.86
N LEU A 39 -18.22 11.55 -3.21
CA LEU A 39 -18.49 11.15 -4.59
C LEU A 39 -19.94 11.46 -4.96
N ARG A 40 -20.16 12.34 -5.93
CA ARG A 40 -21.48 12.54 -6.59
C ARG A 40 -21.79 11.34 -7.50
N PRO A 41 -23.06 11.10 -7.86
CA PRO A 41 -23.39 10.11 -8.90
C PRO A 41 -22.51 10.29 -10.15
N GLY A 42 -21.94 9.20 -10.67
CA GLY A 42 -21.00 9.18 -11.80
C GLY A 42 -19.55 9.58 -11.47
N GLN A 43 -19.26 10.06 -10.28
CA GLN A 43 -17.92 10.55 -9.93
C GLN A 43 -17.02 9.42 -9.44
N ARG A 44 -15.73 9.48 -9.87
CA ARG A 44 -14.64 8.60 -9.37
C ARG A 44 -13.81 9.28 -8.29
N GLY A 45 -13.32 8.49 -7.35
CA GLY A 45 -12.36 8.92 -6.34
C GLY A 45 -10.98 9.25 -6.93
N VAL A 46 -10.11 9.80 -6.09
CA VAL A 46 -8.71 10.14 -6.45
C VAL A 46 -7.94 8.94 -6.99
N CYS A 47 -8.20 7.74 -6.47
CA CYS A 47 -7.58 6.48 -6.89
C CYS A 47 -8.02 6.00 -8.29
N LYS A 48 -9.11 6.53 -8.86
CA LYS A 48 -9.71 6.22 -10.17
C LYS A 48 -10.41 4.84 -10.27
N VAL A 49 -10.34 4.00 -9.25
CA VAL A 49 -10.94 2.64 -9.27
C VAL A 49 -12.22 2.53 -8.44
N ARG A 50 -12.46 3.44 -7.52
CA ARG A 50 -13.69 3.49 -6.71
C ARG A 50 -14.56 4.62 -7.22
N PHE A 51 -15.86 4.37 -7.44
CA PHE A 51 -16.76 5.37 -8.02
C PHE A 51 -18.19 5.18 -7.55
N ASN A 52 -18.98 6.26 -7.61
CA ASN A 52 -20.40 6.25 -7.31
C ASN A 52 -21.17 5.95 -8.61
N SER A 53 -21.83 4.81 -8.66
CA SER A 53 -22.77 4.43 -9.72
C SER A 53 -24.18 4.55 -9.17
N GLU A 54 -24.84 5.67 -9.48
CA GLU A 54 -26.26 5.92 -9.15
C GLU A 54 -26.60 5.67 -7.65
N GLY A 55 -25.74 6.13 -6.74
CA GLY A 55 -25.93 5.96 -5.31
C GLY A 55 -25.29 4.67 -4.72
N THR A 56 -24.64 3.86 -5.54
CA THR A 56 -23.90 2.68 -5.09
C THR A 56 -22.40 2.89 -5.28
N LEU A 57 -21.60 2.68 -4.23
CA LEU A 57 -20.14 2.69 -4.36
C LEU A 57 -19.69 1.42 -5.06
N MET A 58 -19.10 1.55 -6.24
CA MET A 58 -18.49 0.45 -6.97
C MET A 58 -16.98 0.39 -6.68
N VAL A 59 -16.47 -0.81 -6.42
CA VAL A 59 -15.07 -1.05 -6.05
C VAL A 59 -14.45 -2.15 -6.92
N PRO A 60 -13.12 -2.11 -7.17
CA PRO A 60 -12.44 -3.11 -8.00
C PRO A 60 -12.50 -4.51 -7.36
N PHE A 61 -12.76 -5.52 -8.19
CA PHE A 61 -13.02 -6.86 -7.70
C PHE A 61 -12.64 -7.95 -8.70
N ARG A 62 -12.12 -9.10 -8.18
CA ARG A 62 -11.81 -10.33 -8.94
C ARG A 62 -10.92 -10.15 -10.16
N TYR A 63 -9.87 -9.35 -10.01
CA TYR A 63 -8.77 -9.31 -10.98
C TYR A 63 -7.42 -9.08 -10.30
N SER A 64 -6.36 -9.43 -10.99
CA SER A 64 -4.99 -9.04 -10.65
C SER A 64 -4.34 -8.32 -11.83
N ALA A 65 -3.48 -7.36 -11.53
CA ALA A 65 -2.60 -6.69 -12.49
C ALA A 65 -1.13 -7.17 -12.36
N GLY A 66 -0.87 -8.04 -11.40
CA GLY A 66 0.43 -8.66 -11.17
C GLY A 66 0.34 -9.72 -10.08
N LEU A 67 0.93 -10.88 -10.34
CA LEU A 67 1.06 -12.00 -9.41
C LEU A 67 2.52 -12.46 -9.40
N GLN A 68 3.16 -12.51 -8.22
CA GLN A 68 4.56 -12.86 -8.06
C GLN A 68 4.78 -13.69 -6.81
N ASN A 69 5.60 -14.74 -6.93
CA ASN A 69 6.05 -15.55 -5.80
C ASN A 69 7.51 -15.23 -5.48
N ASP A 70 7.74 -14.45 -4.43
CA ASP A 70 9.04 -13.94 -4.01
C ASP A 70 9.40 -14.39 -2.57
N PRO A 71 10.67 -14.30 -2.14
CA PRO A 71 11.02 -14.32 -0.72
C PRO A 71 10.26 -13.25 0.06
N ILE A 72 9.86 -13.55 1.29
CA ILE A 72 9.06 -12.62 2.11
C ILE A 72 9.84 -11.34 2.44
N GLU A 73 11.16 -11.43 2.52
CA GLU A 73 12.06 -10.30 2.76
C GLU A 73 11.99 -9.25 1.65
N LYS A 74 11.58 -9.65 0.44
CA LYS A 74 11.34 -8.71 -0.67
C LYS A 74 10.07 -7.87 -0.49
N LYS A 75 9.23 -8.20 0.52
CA LYS A 75 8.02 -7.44 0.91
C LYS A 75 8.23 -6.54 2.13
N PRO A 76 9.31 -6.13 2.46
CA PRO A 76 10.30 -6.27 3.52
C PRO A 76 9.66 -6.66 4.86
N PHE A 77 9.45 -7.94 5.03
CA PHE A 77 9.19 -8.56 6.33
C PHE A 77 10.40 -9.40 6.71
N PHE A 78 11.22 -8.92 7.63
CA PHE A 78 12.44 -9.61 8.06
C PHE A 78 12.23 -10.41 9.34
N HIS A 79 11.24 -10.03 10.14
CA HIS A 79 10.93 -10.67 11.42
C HIS A 79 9.73 -11.62 11.34
N ALA A 80 8.95 -11.55 10.27
CA ALA A 80 7.79 -12.42 10.07
C ALA A 80 8.12 -13.54 9.09
N LEU A 81 8.12 -14.80 9.56
CA LEU A 81 8.35 -16.00 8.75
C LEU A 81 9.61 -15.94 7.87
N PRO A 82 10.79 -15.58 8.42
CA PRO A 82 11.99 -15.39 7.63
C PRO A 82 12.35 -16.64 6.81
N GLY A 83 12.85 -16.41 5.59
CA GLY A 83 13.18 -17.47 4.63
C GLY A 83 11.98 -18.09 3.92
N SER A 84 10.75 -17.68 4.23
CA SER A 84 9.56 -18.20 3.55
C SER A 84 9.29 -17.49 2.22
N ARG A 85 8.42 -18.08 1.41
CA ARG A 85 7.92 -17.48 0.19
C ARG A 85 6.58 -16.79 0.42
N ALA A 86 6.34 -15.71 -0.31
CA ALA A 86 5.12 -14.94 -0.27
C ALA A 86 4.54 -14.80 -1.69
N MET A 87 3.29 -15.21 -1.87
CA MET A 87 2.52 -14.95 -3.08
C MET A 87 1.92 -13.55 -3.00
N SER A 88 2.40 -12.66 -3.86
CA SER A 88 1.95 -11.27 -3.89
C SER A 88 1.01 -11.04 -5.06
N PHE A 89 -0.10 -10.36 -4.81
CA PHE A 89 -1.01 -9.91 -5.84
C PHE A 89 -1.19 -8.38 -5.78
N GLY A 90 -1.38 -7.78 -6.94
CA GLY A 90 -1.66 -6.36 -7.07
C GLY A 90 -2.81 -6.08 -7.99
N MET A 91 -3.46 -4.94 -7.79
CA MET A 91 -4.51 -4.43 -8.64
C MET A 91 -4.06 -3.13 -9.31
N LEU A 92 -4.97 -2.41 -9.96
CA LEU A 92 -4.67 -1.12 -10.58
C LEU A 92 -5.07 0.03 -9.68
N GLY A 93 -4.32 1.15 -9.80
CA GLY A 93 -4.63 2.41 -9.13
C GLY A 93 -3.89 2.60 -7.81
N CYS A 94 -3.82 3.85 -7.39
CA CYS A 94 -3.24 4.27 -6.11
C CYS A 94 -3.87 5.61 -5.72
N ASP A 95 -4.03 5.87 -4.45
CA ASP A 95 -4.45 7.16 -3.93
C ASP A 95 -3.33 8.20 -3.97
N PHE A 96 -2.05 7.79 -3.96
CA PHE A 96 -0.88 8.67 -4.14
C PHE A 96 -0.44 8.82 -5.60
N ARG A 97 0.48 9.78 -5.84
CA ARG A 97 1.08 10.13 -7.14
C ARG A 97 2.60 10.30 -7.05
N CYS A 98 3.27 9.37 -6.38
CA CYS A 98 4.72 9.41 -6.17
C CYS A 98 5.46 9.46 -7.51
N ALA A 99 6.29 10.49 -7.74
CA ALA A 99 7.07 10.63 -8.96
C ALA A 99 8.19 9.58 -9.08
N TYR A 100 8.57 8.96 -7.98
CA TYR A 100 9.58 7.90 -7.85
C TYR A 100 9.00 6.49 -7.70
N CYS A 101 7.76 6.25 -8.09
CA CYS A 101 7.10 4.97 -7.87
C CYS A 101 7.70 3.87 -8.73
N GLN A 102 8.30 2.85 -8.10
CA GLN A 102 8.86 1.68 -8.78
C GLN A 102 7.76 0.76 -9.37
N ASN A 103 6.55 0.81 -8.80
CA ASN A 103 5.38 0.05 -9.27
C ASN A 103 4.43 0.93 -10.09
N TRP A 104 4.94 1.94 -10.82
CA TRP A 104 4.10 2.89 -11.53
C TRP A 104 3.23 2.26 -12.63
N PHE A 105 3.65 1.14 -13.21
CA PHE A 105 2.87 0.40 -14.19
C PHE A 105 1.49 0.00 -13.68
N THR A 106 1.38 -0.41 -12.41
CA THR A 106 0.11 -0.77 -11.77
C THR A 106 -0.51 0.41 -11.05
N SER A 107 0.27 1.09 -10.20
CA SER A 107 -0.23 2.14 -9.31
C SER A 107 -0.65 3.43 -10.03
N GLN A 108 0.02 3.79 -11.12
CA GLN A 108 -0.23 5.02 -11.88
C GLN A 108 -0.87 4.78 -13.26
N SER A 109 -1.19 3.53 -13.61
CA SER A 109 -1.75 3.14 -14.91
C SER A 109 -2.98 3.96 -15.32
N LEU A 110 -3.88 4.23 -14.39
CA LEU A 110 -5.12 4.97 -14.64
C LEU A 110 -4.94 6.50 -14.65
N LYS A 111 -3.74 6.97 -14.36
CA LYS A 111 -3.33 8.38 -14.39
C LYS A 111 -2.29 8.66 -15.47
N ASN A 112 -1.91 7.63 -16.25
CA ASN A 112 -0.89 7.70 -17.30
C ASN A 112 -1.38 6.95 -18.53
N GLU A 113 -1.70 7.67 -19.59
CA GLU A 113 -2.25 7.12 -20.86
C GLU A 113 -1.27 6.16 -21.58
N ALA A 114 0.03 6.25 -21.29
CA ALA A 114 1.04 5.34 -21.83
C ALA A 114 1.06 3.95 -21.15
N SER A 115 0.28 3.73 -20.10
CA SER A 115 0.23 2.44 -19.43
C SER A 115 -0.58 1.42 -20.22
N THR A 116 0.00 0.24 -20.45
CA THR A 116 -0.61 -0.88 -21.16
C THR A 116 -0.96 -2.06 -20.25
N VAL A 117 -0.89 -1.89 -18.94
CA VAL A 117 -1.15 -2.97 -17.96
C VAL A 117 -2.61 -3.39 -18.03
N ARG A 118 -2.84 -4.69 -18.11
CA ARG A 118 -4.18 -5.29 -18.17
C ARG A 118 -4.61 -5.86 -16.84
N ALA A 119 -5.88 -5.70 -16.51
CA ALA A 119 -6.53 -6.44 -15.46
C ALA A 119 -6.83 -7.87 -15.97
N ILE A 120 -6.34 -8.87 -15.26
CA ILE A 120 -6.56 -10.29 -15.57
C ILE A 120 -7.55 -10.82 -14.55
N PRO A 121 -8.76 -11.25 -14.98
CA PRO A 121 -9.71 -11.87 -14.06
C PRO A 121 -9.09 -13.05 -13.34
N ILE A 122 -9.28 -13.12 -12.03
CA ILE A 122 -8.78 -14.19 -11.17
C ILE A 122 -9.66 -14.28 -9.91
N THR A 123 -9.86 -15.47 -9.41
CA THR A 123 -10.58 -15.73 -8.16
C THR A 123 -9.63 -15.77 -6.95
N ALA A 124 -10.17 -15.60 -5.75
CA ALA A 124 -9.44 -15.75 -4.50
C ALA A 124 -8.85 -17.16 -4.36
N GLY A 125 -9.64 -18.17 -4.72
CA GLY A 125 -9.20 -19.57 -4.72
C GLY A 125 -7.97 -19.82 -5.59
N GLU A 126 -7.99 -19.31 -6.85
CA GLU A 126 -6.86 -19.43 -7.78
C GLU A 126 -5.57 -18.77 -7.26
N ILE A 127 -5.67 -17.59 -6.61
CA ILE A 127 -4.50 -16.93 -6.00
C ILE A 127 -3.93 -17.82 -4.89
N CYS A 128 -4.78 -18.33 -4.00
CA CYS A 128 -4.36 -19.17 -2.87
C CYS A 128 -3.85 -20.54 -3.30
N ASP A 129 -4.44 -21.14 -4.34
CA ASP A 129 -3.97 -22.41 -4.91
C ASP A 129 -2.59 -22.25 -5.54
N GLN A 130 -2.35 -21.18 -6.28
CA GLN A 130 -1.02 -20.85 -6.79
C GLN A 130 -0.02 -20.61 -5.64
N ALA A 131 -0.45 -19.95 -4.55
CA ALA A 131 0.39 -19.76 -3.38
C ALA A 131 0.86 -21.11 -2.79
N LEU A 132 -0.05 -22.04 -2.60
CA LEU A 132 0.26 -23.39 -2.10
C LEU A 132 1.15 -24.17 -3.07
N GLN A 133 0.84 -24.18 -4.36
CA GLN A 133 1.62 -24.86 -5.40
C GLN A 133 3.08 -24.39 -5.44
N HIS A 134 3.32 -23.09 -5.17
CA HIS A 134 4.66 -22.52 -5.16
C HIS A 134 5.31 -22.48 -3.77
N GLY A 135 4.73 -23.15 -2.79
CA GLY A 135 5.28 -23.26 -1.43
C GLY A 135 5.24 -21.95 -0.62
N SER A 136 4.39 -21.00 -1.01
CA SER A 136 4.21 -19.76 -0.24
C SER A 136 3.59 -20.03 1.12
N LYS A 137 4.00 -19.27 2.12
CA LYS A 137 3.42 -19.29 3.47
C LYS A 137 2.49 -18.11 3.71
N VAL A 138 2.58 -17.07 2.88
CA VAL A 138 1.85 -15.81 3.03
C VAL A 138 1.30 -15.36 1.69
N VAL A 139 0.08 -14.81 1.69
CA VAL A 139 -0.50 -14.08 0.56
C VAL A 139 -0.46 -12.58 0.88
N VAL A 140 0.05 -11.78 -0.05
CA VAL A 140 0.37 -10.35 0.17
C VAL A 140 -0.38 -9.47 -0.82
N SER A 141 -1.17 -8.52 -0.34
CA SER A 141 -1.74 -7.45 -1.16
C SER A 141 -0.74 -6.27 -1.27
N THR A 142 -0.29 -5.97 -2.50
CA THR A 142 0.81 -5.03 -2.75
C THR A 142 0.81 -4.49 -4.20
N TYR A 143 1.90 -3.82 -4.64
CA TYR A 143 2.19 -3.24 -5.97
C TYR A 143 1.40 -1.98 -6.33
N ASN A 144 0.15 -1.88 -5.97
CA ASN A 144 -0.64 -0.66 -5.94
C ASN A 144 -0.84 -0.22 -4.48
N GLU A 145 -1.76 0.70 -4.20
CA GLU A 145 -2.18 0.91 -2.81
C GLU A 145 -3.31 -0.06 -2.46
N PRO A 146 -3.08 -1.06 -1.59
CA PRO A 146 -4.08 -2.07 -1.31
C PRO A 146 -5.27 -1.57 -0.47
N LEU A 147 -5.17 -0.45 0.26
CA LEU A 147 -6.30 0.12 1.00
C LEU A 147 -7.48 0.47 0.09
N ILE A 148 -7.22 0.91 -1.14
CA ILE A 148 -8.28 1.23 -2.09
C ILE A 148 -8.95 0.00 -2.70
N THR A 149 -8.42 -1.19 -2.47
CA THR A 149 -8.88 -2.49 -2.97
C THR A 149 -9.15 -3.48 -1.85
N SER A 150 -9.47 -2.99 -0.65
CA SER A 150 -9.59 -3.76 0.58
C SER A 150 -10.67 -4.84 0.50
N GLU A 151 -11.78 -4.58 -0.17
CA GLU A 151 -12.87 -5.56 -0.29
C GLU A 151 -12.42 -6.81 -1.07
N TRP A 152 -11.59 -6.64 -2.11
CA TRP A 152 -11.00 -7.78 -2.80
C TRP A 152 -9.94 -8.46 -1.98
N ALA A 153 -9.07 -7.69 -1.32
CA ALA A 153 -8.04 -8.26 -0.46
C ALA A 153 -8.65 -9.11 0.68
N VAL A 154 -9.75 -8.66 1.28
CA VAL A 154 -10.45 -9.42 2.32
C VAL A 154 -11.01 -10.75 1.78
N GLU A 155 -11.60 -10.80 0.57
CA GLU A 155 -12.05 -12.07 -0.03
C GLU A 155 -10.86 -13.03 -0.22
N VAL A 156 -9.72 -12.53 -0.71
CA VAL A 156 -8.50 -13.34 -0.87
C VAL A 156 -7.97 -13.81 0.49
N PHE A 157 -8.00 -12.96 1.51
CA PHE A 157 -7.50 -13.31 2.84
C PHE A 157 -8.40 -14.27 3.59
N GLN A 158 -9.71 -14.22 3.39
CA GLN A 158 -10.64 -15.23 3.89
C GLN A 158 -10.30 -16.61 3.33
N GLU A 159 -10.10 -16.71 2.04
CA GLU A 159 -9.68 -17.95 1.37
C GLU A 159 -8.29 -18.40 1.84
N ALA A 160 -7.35 -17.47 1.99
CA ALA A 160 -6.01 -17.76 2.50
C ALA A 160 -6.05 -18.36 3.92
N LYS A 161 -6.86 -17.78 4.82
CA LYS A 161 -7.05 -18.30 6.19
C LYS A 161 -7.60 -19.73 6.20
N VAL A 162 -8.61 -20.00 5.36
CA VAL A 162 -9.17 -21.37 5.22
C VAL A 162 -8.09 -22.37 4.79
N LYS A 163 -7.15 -21.95 3.96
CA LYS A 163 -6.03 -22.78 3.47
C LYS A 163 -4.79 -22.76 4.36
N GLY A 164 -4.85 -22.12 5.53
CA GLY A 164 -3.73 -22.06 6.48
C GLY A 164 -2.57 -21.17 6.05
N LEU A 165 -2.82 -20.22 5.13
CA LEU A 165 -1.85 -19.22 4.70
C LEU A 165 -1.93 -17.97 5.59
N GLY A 166 -0.78 -17.38 5.90
CA GLY A 166 -0.70 -16.04 6.48
C GLY A 166 -1.12 -14.95 5.48
N THR A 167 -1.44 -13.77 5.98
CA THR A 167 -1.93 -12.65 5.17
C THR A 167 -1.18 -11.37 5.47
N ALA A 168 -0.86 -10.60 4.43
CA ALA A 168 -0.06 -9.40 4.59
C ALA A 168 -0.50 -8.22 3.70
N TYR A 169 -0.30 -7.02 4.22
CA TYR A 169 -0.48 -5.75 3.52
C TYR A 169 0.85 -5.02 3.35
N VAL A 170 1.08 -4.50 2.15
CA VAL A 170 2.22 -3.61 1.83
C VAL A 170 1.64 -2.30 1.31
N SER A 171 1.58 -1.28 2.14
CA SER A 171 0.76 -0.09 1.97
C SER A 171 1.56 1.21 2.16
N ASN A 172 1.04 2.31 1.63
CA ASN A 172 1.52 3.66 1.95
C ASN A 172 1.00 4.18 3.31
N GLY A 173 0.11 3.43 3.96
CA GLY A 173 -0.41 3.74 5.27
C GLY A 173 -1.42 4.89 5.35
N HIS A 174 -1.91 5.42 4.23
CA HIS A 174 -2.88 6.52 4.22
C HIS A 174 -4.31 5.99 4.46
N GLY A 175 -4.50 5.30 5.60
CA GLY A 175 -5.75 4.66 5.99
C GLY A 175 -6.74 5.59 6.69
N THR A 176 -7.91 5.03 6.98
CA THR A 176 -8.92 5.58 7.89
C THR A 176 -9.17 4.59 9.02
N PRO A 177 -9.74 5.00 10.15
CA PRO A 177 -10.16 4.05 11.18
C PRO A 177 -11.09 2.96 10.64
N GLU A 178 -12.02 3.32 9.75
CA GLU A 178 -12.98 2.41 9.16
C GLU A 178 -12.31 1.28 8.35
N VAL A 179 -11.33 1.61 7.50
CA VAL A 179 -10.64 0.57 6.70
C VAL A 179 -9.75 -0.30 7.58
N LEU A 180 -9.13 0.25 8.61
CA LEU A 180 -8.28 -0.52 9.53
C LEU A 180 -9.12 -1.52 10.35
N GLU A 181 -10.27 -1.12 10.87
CA GLU A 181 -11.20 -2.04 11.55
C GLU A 181 -11.76 -3.09 10.59
N TYR A 182 -12.04 -2.75 9.33
CA TYR A 182 -12.49 -3.68 8.29
C TYR A 182 -11.43 -4.75 8.00
N LEU A 183 -10.15 -4.37 8.01
CA LEU A 183 -9.01 -5.25 7.72
C LEU A 183 -8.56 -6.07 8.94
N ARG A 184 -8.78 -5.57 10.16
CA ARG A 184 -8.26 -6.14 11.41
C ARG A 184 -8.45 -7.66 11.57
N PRO A 185 -9.62 -8.27 11.24
CA PRO A 185 -9.81 -9.70 11.39
C PRO A 185 -9.00 -10.56 10.38
N TRP A 186 -8.51 -9.95 9.32
CA TRP A 186 -8.02 -10.65 8.14
C TRP A 186 -6.53 -10.46 7.85
N VAL A 187 -5.88 -9.47 8.47
CA VAL A 187 -4.48 -9.11 8.20
C VAL A 187 -3.60 -9.49 9.39
N ASP A 188 -2.60 -10.37 9.15
CA ASP A 188 -1.61 -10.75 10.17
C ASP A 188 -0.42 -9.81 10.19
N LEU A 189 0.04 -9.38 9.01
CA LEU A 189 1.27 -8.62 8.82
C LEU A 189 0.98 -7.33 8.05
N PHE A 190 1.49 -6.23 8.53
CA PHE A 190 1.34 -4.92 7.87
C PHE A 190 2.71 -4.26 7.69
N LYS A 191 3.06 -3.91 6.45
CA LYS A 191 4.23 -3.10 6.15
C LYS A 191 3.77 -1.73 5.67
N ILE A 192 4.28 -0.66 6.28
CA ILE A 192 3.93 0.71 5.90
C ILE A 192 5.17 1.45 5.39
N ASP A 193 5.01 2.09 4.23
CA ASP A 193 6.00 3.02 3.69
C ASP A 193 5.82 4.40 4.34
N LEU A 194 6.63 4.74 5.34
CA LEU A 194 6.75 6.11 5.84
C LEU A 194 7.69 6.89 4.91
N LYS A 195 7.11 7.62 3.97
CA LYS A 195 7.81 8.16 2.79
C LYS A 195 8.56 9.46 3.06
N SER A 196 8.19 10.20 4.09
CA SER A 196 8.79 11.46 4.53
C SER A 196 8.25 11.81 5.92
N PHE A 197 8.89 12.74 6.63
CA PHE A 197 8.36 13.32 7.86
C PHE A 197 7.91 14.77 7.67
N SER A 198 7.61 15.14 6.43
CA SER A 198 7.18 16.47 6.02
C SER A 198 5.74 16.46 5.47
N GLU A 199 4.83 17.20 6.12
CA GLU A 199 3.46 17.38 5.63
C GLU A 199 3.44 18.01 4.22
N LYS A 200 4.40 18.89 3.92
CA LYS A 200 4.54 19.50 2.59
C LYS A 200 4.83 18.45 1.52
N GLU A 201 5.72 17.49 1.82
CA GLU A 201 6.06 16.43 0.88
C GLU A 201 4.90 15.44 0.74
N TYR A 202 4.19 15.10 1.81
CA TYR A 202 2.98 14.26 1.72
C TYR A 202 1.88 14.89 0.86
N ARG A 203 1.67 16.21 0.95
CA ARG A 203 0.74 16.90 0.02
C ARG A 203 1.18 16.81 -1.44
N ARG A 204 2.48 16.85 -1.73
CA ARG A 204 3.02 16.61 -3.08
C ARG A 204 2.76 15.19 -3.56
N LEU A 205 2.88 14.21 -2.66
CA LEU A 205 2.52 12.81 -2.94
C LEU A 205 1.01 12.62 -3.13
N GLY A 206 0.20 13.55 -2.68
CA GLY A 206 -1.25 13.51 -2.73
C GLY A 206 -1.88 12.92 -1.48
N GLY A 207 -1.21 12.91 -0.36
CA GLY A 207 -1.70 12.38 0.91
C GLY A 207 -1.48 13.34 2.08
N SER A 208 -1.56 12.81 3.30
CA SER A 208 -1.36 13.50 4.57
C SER A 208 -0.43 12.70 5.47
N LEU A 209 0.59 13.36 6.02
CA LEU A 209 1.50 12.75 6.98
C LEU A 209 0.72 12.32 8.23
N SER A 210 -0.14 13.18 8.75
CA SER A 210 -0.89 12.90 9.97
C SER A 210 -1.74 11.62 9.87
N ALA A 211 -2.38 11.36 8.72
CA ALA A 211 -3.15 10.14 8.50
C ALA A 211 -2.26 8.89 8.51
N VAL A 212 -1.05 8.97 7.93
CA VAL A 212 -0.09 7.85 7.92
C VAL A 212 0.45 7.58 9.31
N LEU A 213 0.81 8.62 10.07
CA LEU A 213 1.31 8.47 11.45
C LEU A 213 0.23 7.85 12.35
N GLU A 214 -1.03 8.25 12.18
CA GLU A 214 -2.15 7.68 12.93
C GLU A 214 -2.41 6.21 12.55
N THR A 215 -2.32 5.87 11.26
CA THR A 215 -2.39 4.47 10.79
C THR A 215 -1.31 3.61 11.43
N ILE A 216 -0.06 4.08 11.51
CA ILE A 216 1.05 3.34 12.14
C ILE A 216 0.72 3.04 13.61
N LYS A 217 0.29 4.03 14.37
CA LYS A 217 -0.11 3.86 15.78
C LYS A 217 -1.27 2.88 15.92
N THR A 218 -2.30 3.04 15.09
CA THR A 218 -3.51 2.21 15.14
C THR A 218 -3.21 0.75 14.81
N VAL A 219 -2.46 0.48 13.74
CA VAL A 219 -2.05 -0.89 13.35
C VAL A 219 -1.25 -1.55 14.47
N HIS A 220 -0.31 -0.81 15.08
CA HIS A 220 0.45 -1.33 16.23
C HIS A 220 -0.47 -1.61 17.44
N ALA A 221 -1.38 -0.70 17.78
CA ALA A 221 -2.33 -0.87 18.89
C ALA A 221 -3.33 -2.01 18.66
N MET A 222 -3.65 -2.34 17.40
CA MET A 222 -4.47 -3.50 17.04
C MET A 222 -3.77 -4.85 17.23
N GLY A 223 -2.45 -4.86 17.52
CA GLY A 223 -1.65 -6.07 17.69
C GLY A 223 -1.29 -6.77 16.36
N ILE A 224 -1.49 -6.12 15.22
CA ILE A 224 -1.03 -6.60 13.91
C ILE A 224 0.49 -6.44 13.84
N TRP A 225 1.21 -7.46 13.34
CA TRP A 225 2.67 -7.35 13.18
C TRP A 225 3.01 -6.22 12.20
N LEU A 226 3.82 -5.28 12.64
CA LEU A 226 4.15 -4.07 11.87
C LEU A 226 5.64 -3.97 11.60
N GLU A 227 6.02 -3.76 10.32
CA GLU A 227 7.36 -3.33 9.91
C GLU A 227 7.25 -2.04 9.07
N LEU A 228 8.19 -1.13 9.24
CA LEU A 228 8.18 0.16 8.54
C LEU A 228 9.33 0.26 7.54
N VAL A 229 9.08 0.92 6.42
CA VAL A 229 10.08 1.16 5.37
C VAL A 229 10.14 2.63 5.05
N THR A 230 11.36 3.15 4.88
CA THR A 230 11.61 4.48 4.32
C THR A 230 12.57 4.37 3.14
N LEU A 231 12.09 4.70 1.94
CA LEU A 231 12.94 4.89 0.78
C LEU A 231 13.62 6.26 0.92
N LEU A 232 14.93 6.25 1.14
CA LEU A 232 15.71 7.48 1.23
C LEU A 232 16.07 7.98 -0.16
N ILE A 233 15.78 9.25 -0.43
CA ILE A 233 15.98 9.91 -1.73
C ILE A 233 16.85 11.14 -1.54
N PRO A 234 18.02 11.24 -2.23
CA PRO A 234 18.94 12.34 -2.08
C PRO A 234 18.30 13.72 -2.30
N GLY A 235 18.45 14.63 -1.35
CA GLY A 235 17.89 15.98 -1.38
C GLY A 235 16.35 16.04 -1.31
N TYR A 236 15.71 14.96 -0.84
CA TYR A 236 14.25 14.92 -0.65
C TYR A 236 13.88 14.63 0.81
N ASN A 237 14.30 13.49 1.36
CA ASN A 237 13.99 13.05 2.72
C ASN A 237 15.22 12.49 3.45
N ASP A 238 16.44 12.80 3.00
CA ASP A 238 17.70 12.26 3.49
C ASP A 238 18.48 13.21 4.42
N SER A 239 17.85 14.29 4.92
CA SER A 239 18.46 15.16 5.92
C SER A 239 18.57 14.45 7.29
N ASP A 240 19.63 14.76 8.04
CA ASP A 240 19.83 14.20 9.38
C ASP A 240 18.63 14.50 10.30
N LYS A 241 18.06 15.70 10.17
CA LYS A 241 16.87 16.08 10.93
C LYS A 241 15.69 15.17 10.60
N GLU A 242 15.39 14.94 9.33
CA GLU A 242 14.23 14.15 8.94
C GLU A 242 14.41 12.67 9.30
N MET A 243 15.62 12.12 9.12
CA MET A 243 15.93 10.75 9.55
C MET A 243 15.81 10.59 11.08
N ALA A 244 16.21 11.59 11.86
CA ALA A 244 16.03 11.60 13.31
C ALA A 244 14.54 11.69 13.67
N ASP A 245 13.77 12.60 13.08
CA ASP A 245 12.34 12.77 13.34
C ASP A 245 11.56 11.45 13.06
N ILE A 246 11.89 10.76 11.96
CA ILE A 246 11.32 9.44 11.63
C ILE A 246 11.67 8.42 12.71
N ALA A 247 12.95 8.31 13.06
CA ALA A 247 13.42 7.33 14.03
C ALA A 247 12.82 7.56 15.43
N GLU A 248 12.75 8.82 15.88
CA GLU A 248 12.13 9.21 17.16
C GLU A 248 10.63 8.91 17.18
N PHE A 249 9.92 9.19 16.09
CA PHE A 249 8.51 8.82 15.98
C PHE A 249 8.31 7.30 16.09
N ILE A 250 9.08 6.50 15.36
CA ILE A 250 8.96 5.04 15.39
C ILE A 250 9.25 4.52 16.80
N ALA A 251 10.34 4.97 17.42
CA ALA A 251 10.71 4.58 18.78
C ALA A 251 9.66 5.02 19.81
N GLY A 252 9.00 6.15 19.60
CA GLY A 252 7.89 6.63 20.42
C GLY A 252 6.62 5.79 20.31
N VAL A 253 6.41 5.08 19.20
CA VAL A 253 5.33 4.07 19.06
C VAL A 253 5.77 2.76 19.71
N SER A 254 6.90 2.20 19.30
CA SER A 254 7.56 1.05 19.93
C SER A 254 8.99 0.89 19.42
N SER A 255 9.93 0.69 20.34
CA SER A 255 11.34 0.41 20.01
C SER A 255 11.55 -0.95 19.32
N THR A 256 10.54 -1.81 19.31
CA THR A 256 10.59 -3.14 18.71
C THR A 256 10.07 -3.19 17.26
N ILE A 257 9.52 -2.08 16.73
CA ILE A 257 9.11 -2.00 15.33
C ILE A 257 10.35 -2.00 14.44
N PRO A 258 10.53 -2.98 13.54
CA PRO A 258 11.64 -2.97 12.59
C PRO A 258 11.51 -1.81 11.60
N TRP A 259 12.60 -1.06 11.42
CA TRP A 259 12.70 0.01 10.44
C TRP A 259 13.68 -0.35 9.33
N HIS A 260 13.19 -0.42 8.10
CA HIS A 260 13.98 -0.69 6.92
C HIS A 260 14.25 0.63 6.18
N VAL A 261 15.52 0.97 5.99
CA VAL A 261 15.93 2.10 5.16
C VAL A 261 16.44 1.56 3.83
N THR A 262 15.83 1.99 2.74
CA THR A 262 16.12 1.47 1.41
C THR A 262 16.67 2.54 0.48
N ALA A 263 17.52 2.13 -0.46
CA ALA A 263 18.13 3.03 -1.42
C ALA A 263 17.19 3.32 -2.60
N TYR A 264 17.08 4.59 -2.94
CA TYR A 264 16.44 5.05 -4.15
C TYR A 264 17.35 4.83 -5.36
N HIS A 265 16.74 4.53 -6.50
CA HIS A 265 17.32 4.65 -7.84
C HIS A 265 16.35 5.42 -8.75
N PRO A 266 16.86 6.13 -9.79
CA PRO A 266 16.01 6.84 -10.75
C PRO A 266 14.98 5.90 -11.39
N ASP A 267 13.70 6.29 -11.29
CA ASP A 267 12.59 5.57 -11.90
C ASP A 267 11.40 6.52 -12.16
N TYR A 268 10.49 6.10 -13.03
CA TYR A 268 9.27 6.78 -13.43
C TYR A 268 9.51 8.24 -13.82
N LYS A 269 9.00 9.20 -13.05
CA LYS A 269 9.10 10.64 -13.33
C LYS A 269 10.24 11.36 -12.62
N MET A 270 10.87 10.70 -11.65
CA MET A 270 12.00 11.24 -10.91
C MET A 270 13.28 10.62 -11.47
N GLN A 271 13.90 11.31 -12.43
CA GLN A 271 15.09 10.86 -13.15
C GLN A 271 16.30 11.80 -12.92
N ASP A 272 16.09 12.88 -12.17
CA ASP A 272 17.01 13.99 -11.97
C ASP A 272 17.87 13.86 -10.70
N ARG A 273 17.81 12.70 -10.03
CA ARG A 273 18.54 12.44 -8.79
C ARG A 273 19.43 11.21 -8.93
N GLU A 274 20.55 11.23 -8.26
CA GLU A 274 21.44 10.08 -8.16
C GLU A 274 20.87 9.00 -7.26
N ARG A 275 21.41 7.79 -7.35
CA ARG A 275 21.10 6.69 -6.41
C ARG A 275 21.52 7.10 -5.01
N THR A 276 20.80 6.60 -4.02
CA THR A 276 21.15 6.83 -2.61
C THR A 276 22.51 6.21 -2.29
N PRO A 277 23.49 7.00 -1.82
CA PRO A 277 24.76 6.47 -1.37
C PRO A 277 24.61 5.57 -0.15
N GLY A 278 25.46 4.54 -0.02
CA GLY A 278 25.48 3.64 1.13
C GLY A 278 25.67 4.37 2.46
N ASP A 279 26.49 5.42 2.48
CA ASP A 279 26.71 6.25 3.69
C ASP A 279 25.42 6.92 4.17
N THR A 280 24.49 7.28 3.29
CA THR A 280 23.19 7.83 3.68
C THR A 280 22.36 6.77 4.42
N LEU A 281 22.37 5.52 3.97
CA LEU A 281 21.71 4.42 4.66
C LEU A 281 22.34 4.18 6.04
N LEU A 282 23.68 4.19 6.13
CA LEU A 282 24.40 4.05 7.38
C LEU A 282 24.14 5.22 8.36
N ARG A 283 23.94 6.45 7.85
CA ARG A 283 23.51 7.59 8.69
C ARG A 283 22.13 7.33 9.27
N ALA A 284 21.18 6.88 8.48
CA ALA A 284 19.84 6.56 8.96
C ALA A 284 19.84 5.46 10.01
N THR A 285 20.67 4.40 9.85
CA THR A 285 20.80 3.36 10.87
C THR A 285 21.36 3.91 12.18
N ARG A 286 22.30 4.88 12.13
CA ARG A 286 22.81 5.57 13.34
C ARG A 286 21.71 6.37 14.03
N HIS A 287 20.87 7.10 13.28
CA HIS A 287 19.72 7.83 13.85
C HIS A 287 18.72 6.87 14.50
N GLY A 288 18.39 5.74 13.85
CA GLY A 288 17.52 4.73 14.43
C GLY A 288 18.04 4.15 15.75
N LYS A 289 19.31 3.76 15.78
CA LYS A 289 19.97 3.28 17.02
C LYS A 289 19.99 4.34 18.12
N LYS A 290 20.29 5.59 17.77
CA LYS A 290 20.31 6.72 18.73
C LYS A 290 18.92 6.98 19.31
N ALA A 291 17.86 6.82 18.54
CA ALA A 291 16.48 6.93 18.99
C ALA A 291 16.02 5.73 19.85
N GLY A 292 16.82 4.66 19.95
CA GLY A 292 16.54 3.48 20.76
C GLY A 292 15.85 2.34 20.02
N LEU A 293 15.77 2.38 18.67
CA LEU A 293 15.23 1.27 17.89
C LEU A 293 16.14 0.04 17.99
N GLN A 294 15.53 -1.12 18.28
CA GLN A 294 16.25 -2.39 18.41
C GLN A 294 16.63 -2.96 17.04
N PHE A 295 15.82 -2.72 16.02
CA PHE A 295 15.95 -3.31 14.68
C PHE A 295 15.92 -2.24 13.60
N VAL A 296 17.08 -1.99 12.99
CA VAL A 296 17.22 -1.06 11.85
C VAL A 296 18.03 -1.75 10.76
N TYR A 297 17.46 -1.85 9.58
CA TYR A 297 18.03 -2.53 8.41
C TYR A 297 18.29 -1.54 7.27
N ALA A 298 19.44 -1.73 6.56
CA ALA A 298 19.87 -0.92 5.43
C ALA A 298 20.36 -1.79 4.26
#